data_111fbe2b17042433c605538dac090b19
#
_entry.id   111fbe2b17042433c605538dac090b19
#
_cell.length_a   1.000
_cell.length_b   1.000
_cell.length_c   1.000
_cell.angle_alpha   90.00
_cell.angle_beta   90.00
_cell.angle_gamma   90.00
#
_symmetry.space_group_name_H-M   'P 1'
#
loop_
_entity.id
_entity.type
_entity.pdbx_description
1 polymer ?
#
loop_
_entity_poly.entity_id
_entity_poly.type
_entity_poly.pdbx_seq_one_letter_code
_entity_poly.pdbx_strand_id
1 'polypeptide(L)'
;PAQARALNVKGPEDLWGGYVDHDFICTKAISHGLLSPEAIAPAGWSPLFCERVRTVVLDGLSVFSLEDALPAAAHLLDDGPIRLKPVHACAGRGQEVIHSLDAFKAVLARPDAAQLFNDGVVLEQDLRDVVTHSVGQSFIGDHVFSYCGQQYLTEDGQGESVYGGSDLLVVPGYYEDVLELNLPDDVRLAIEQAQIFDTAADEAYPGFYASRRNYDIAQGLDSHGQPRS
;
A
#
# COMPACT_ATOMS: atom_id res chain seq x y z
N PRO A 1 24.74 -0.79 -13.79
CA PRO A 1 25.42 0.46 -13.44
C PRO A 1 26.85 0.22 -12.93
N ALA A 2 27.73 1.25 -12.99
CA ALA A 2 29.13 1.11 -12.57
C ALA A 2 29.28 0.72 -11.09
N GLN A 3 28.41 1.22 -10.22
CA GLN A 3 28.39 0.89 -8.78
C GLN A 3 28.07 -0.59 -8.52
N ALA A 4 27.11 -1.18 -9.23
CA ALA A 4 26.79 -2.59 -9.09
C ALA A 4 28.01 -3.47 -9.42
N ARG A 5 28.74 -3.15 -10.50
CA ARG A 5 29.98 -3.88 -10.87
C ARG A 5 31.09 -3.73 -9.80
N ALA A 6 31.21 -2.53 -9.21
CA ALA A 6 32.19 -2.29 -8.15
C ALA A 6 31.90 -3.11 -6.87
N LEU A 7 30.61 -3.42 -6.63
CA LEU A 7 30.15 -4.26 -5.53
C LEU A 7 30.06 -5.75 -5.91
N ASN A 8 30.50 -6.12 -7.10
CA ASN A 8 30.42 -7.48 -7.67
C ASN A 8 28.97 -8.02 -7.78
N VAL A 9 27.98 -7.14 -7.87
CA VAL A 9 26.58 -7.50 -8.16
C VAL A 9 26.46 -7.83 -9.64
N LYS A 10 26.14 -9.08 -9.96
CA LYS A 10 26.05 -9.61 -11.34
C LYS A 10 24.60 -9.65 -11.81
N GLY A 11 23.65 -9.90 -10.91
CA GLY A 11 22.25 -10.01 -11.19
C GLY A 11 21.38 -9.67 -9.98
N PRO A 12 20.07 -9.73 -10.13
CA PRO A 12 19.11 -9.51 -9.04
C PRO A 12 19.35 -10.43 -7.83
N GLU A 13 19.79 -11.64 -8.05
CA GLU A 13 20.08 -12.67 -7.04
C GLU A 13 21.17 -12.25 -6.05
N ASP A 14 22.06 -11.35 -6.46
CA ASP A 14 23.14 -10.81 -5.62
C ASP A 14 22.70 -9.57 -4.80
N LEU A 15 21.46 -9.08 -5.00
CA LEU A 15 20.96 -7.87 -4.39
C LEU A 15 19.94 -8.18 -3.29
N TRP A 16 20.32 -7.94 -2.03
CA TRP A 16 19.37 -7.87 -0.94
C TRP A 16 18.81 -6.45 -0.83
N GLY A 17 17.57 -6.25 -1.31
CA GLY A 17 16.93 -4.94 -1.37
C GLY A 17 16.04 -4.84 -2.60
N GLY A 18 15.85 -3.62 -3.10
CA GLY A 18 15.01 -3.36 -4.26
C GLY A 18 15.56 -2.24 -5.14
N TYR A 19 15.00 -2.15 -6.33
CA TYR A 19 15.22 -1.07 -7.27
C TYR A 19 13.89 -0.66 -7.89
N VAL A 20 13.66 0.63 -7.99
CA VAL A 20 12.54 1.26 -8.70
C VAL A 20 13.06 2.41 -9.54
N ASP A 21 12.42 2.67 -10.69
CA ASP A 21 12.80 3.80 -11.55
C ASP A 21 12.38 5.15 -10.95
N HIS A 22 11.34 5.16 -10.13
CA HIS A 22 10.80 6.34 -9.46
C HIS A 22 10.42 6.03 -8.01
N ASP A 23 10.75 6.93 -7.09
CA ASP A 23 10.59 6.71 -5.65
C ASP A 23 9.16 6.39 -5.21
N PHE A 24 8.15 6.96 -5.87
CA PHE A 24 6.75 6.73 -5.53
C PHE A 24 6.30 5.27 -5.72
N ILE A 25 6.96 4.49 -6.61
CA ILE A 25 6.61 3.10 -6.91
C ILE A 25 6.74 2.20 -5.67
N CYS A 26 7.70 2.49 -4.78
CA CYS A 26 7.87 1.73 -3.53
C CYS A 26 7.03 2.29 -2.36
N THR A 27 6.05 3.13 -2.63
CA THR A 27 5.17 3.73 -1.62
C THR A 27 3.71 3.29 -1.83
N LYS A 28 2.87 3.55 -0.84
CA LYS A 28 1.41 3.33 -0.95
C LYS A 28 0.72 4.21 -2.00
N ALA A 29 1.43 5.19 -2.59
CA ALA A 29 0.88 6.07 -3.63
C ALA A 29 0.32 5.31 -4.83
N ILE A 30 0.92 4.18 -5.19
CA ILE A 30 0.49 3.39 -6.34
C ILE A 30 -0.84 2.65 -6.14
N SER A 31 -1.33 2.53 -4.90
CA SER A 31 -2.50 1.70 -4.57
C SER A 31 -3.80 2.19 -5.22
N HIS A 32 -3.91 3.48 -5.54
CA HIS A 32 -5.16 4.06 -6.06
C HIS A 32 -4.92 4.89 -7.30
N GLY A 33 -5.97 5.07 -8.10
CA GLY A 33 -5.96 5.98 -9.25
C GLY A 33 -5.94 7.45 -8.86
N LEU A 34 -5.87 8.31 -9.86
CA LEU A 34 -6.02 9.75 -9.72
C LEU A 34 -7.50 10.15 -9.86
N LEU A 35 -7.85 11.34 -9.40
CA LEU A 35 -9.20 11.90 -9.53
C LEU A 35 -9.67 11.98 -11.00
N SER A 36 -8.77 12.37 -11.89
CA SER A 36 -9.00 12.43 -13.33
C SER A 36 -7.69 12.19 -14.11
N PRO A 37 -7.76 11.94 -15.43
CA PRO A 37 -6.56 11.79 -16.25
C PRO A 37 -5.68 13.05 -16.31
N GLU A 38 -6.25 14.23 -16.03
CA GLU A 38 -5.57 15.52 -16.03
C GLU A 38 -4.98 15.88 -14.67
N ALA A 39 -5.29 15.10 -13.61
CA ALA A 39 -4.79 15.35 -12.27
C ALA A 39 -3.26 15.24 -12.22
N ILE A 40 -2.65 16.02 -11.34
CA ILE A 40 -1.19 16.02 -11.18
C ILE A 40 -0.71 14.67 -10.67
N ALA A 41 0.31 14.14 -11.37
CA ALA A 41 0.95 12.87 -11.02
C ALA A 41 2.47 12.95 -11.14
N PRO A 42 3.23 12.14 -10.39
CA PRO A 42 4.67 12.03 -10.57
C PRO A 42 5.03 11.44 -11.94
N ALA A 43 6.22 11.78 -12.43
CA ALA A 43 6.74 11.19 -13.67
C ALA A 43 6.83 9.66 -13.56
N GLY A 44 6.39 8.94 -14.59
CA GLY A 44 6.35 7.48 -14.58
C GLY A 44 5.09 6.88 -13.96
N TRP A 45 4.09 7.68 -13.62
CA TRP A 45 2.79 7.18 -13.15
C TRP A 45 2.14 6.23 -14.17
N SER A 46 1.63 5.08 -13.70
CA SER A 46 1.02 4.05 -14.53
C SER A 46 -0.48 3.93 -14.25
N PRO A 47 -1.37 4.45 -15.12
CA PRO A 47 -2.81 4.21 -15.03
C PRO A 47 -3.16 2.72 -15.12
N LEU A 48 -2.38 1.94 -15.89
CA LEU A 48 -2.59 0.51 -16.06
C LEU A 48 -2.50 -0.24 -14.72
N PHE A 49 -1.55 0.14 -13.85
CA PHE A 49 -1.43 -0.46 -12.53
C PHE A 49 -2.71 -0.26 -11.72
N CYS A 50 -3.19 0.97 -11.64
CA CYS A 50 -4.40 1.32 -10.89
C CYS A 50 -5.65 0.57 -11.38
N GLU A 51 -5.78 0.39 -12.69
CA GLU A 51 -6.88 -0.39 -13.29
C GLU A 51 -6.85 -1.85 -12.86
N ARG A 52 -5.66 -2.46 -12.83
CA ARG A 52 -5.48 -3.88 -12.50
C ARG A 52 -5.73 -4.18 -11.03
N VAL A 53 -5.33 -3.29 -10.13
CA VAL A 53 -5.47 -3.50 -8.69
C VAL A 53 -6.81 -3.03 -8.12
N ARG A 54 -7.65 -2.36 -8.90
CA ARG A 54 -8.91 -1.75 -8.44
C ARG A 54 -9.84 -2.71 -7.69
N THR A 55 -9.79 -3.99 -7.98
CA THR A 55 -10.64 -5.01 -7.33
C THR A 55 -10.05 -5.58 -6.04
N VAL A 56 -8.82 -5.20 -5.71
CA VAL A 56 -8.06 -5.71 -4.56
C VAL A 56 -7.51 -4.59 -3.67
N VAL A 57 -8.02 -3.39 -3.83
CA VAL A 57 -7.76 -2.23 -2.97
C VAL A 57 -9.08 -1.58 -2.58
N LEU A 58 -9.10 -0.84 -1.48
CA LEU A 58 -10.26 -0.06 -1.05
C LEU A 58 -10.57 1.04 -2.06
N ASP A 59 -11.79 1.57 -2.02
CA ASP A 59 -12.12 2.77 -2.78
C ASP A 59 -11.27 3.94 -2.29
N GLY A 60 -10.54 4.56 -3.21
CA GLY A 60 -9.58 5.60 -2.85
C GLY A 60 -8.97 6.32 -4.03
N LEU A 61 -8.25 7.39 -3.74
CA LEU A 61 -7.55 8.23 -4.70
C LEU A 61 -6.15 8.60 -4.19
N SER A 62 -5.18 8.61 -5.10
CA SER A 62 -3.85 9.16 -4.85
C SER A 62 -3.83 10.61 -5.32
N VAL A 63 -3.34 11.49 -4.47
CA VAL A 63 -3.40 12.95 -4.66
C VAL A 63 -2.01 13.54 -4.49
N PHE A 64 -1.55 14.32 -5.48
CA PHE A 64 -0.22 14.94 -5.52
C PHE A 64 -0.26 16.47 -5.64
N SER A 65 -1.42 17.08 -5.42
CA SER A 65 -1.57 18.54 -5.43
C SER A 65 -2.66 19.02 -4.48
N LEU A 66 -2.55 20.25 -4.01
CA LEU A 66 -3.64 20.91 -3.26
C LEU A 66 -4.88 21.16 -4.12
N GLU A 67 -4.70 21.35 -5.42
CA GLU A 67 -5.79 21.60 -6.37
C GLU A 67 -6.72 20.40 -6.49
N ASP A 68 -6.14 19.19 -6.57
CA ASP A 68 -6.90 17.94 -6.66
C ASP A 68 -7.44 17.45 -5.31
N ALA A 69 -6.85 17.91 -4.19
CA ALA A 69 -7.13 17.40 -2.87
C ALA A 69 -8.58 17.56 -2.43
N LEU A 70 -9.12 18.80 -2.55
CA LEU A 70 -10.49 19.07 -2.10
C LEU A 70 -11.56 18.34 -2.94
N PRO A 71 -11.48 18.34 -4.28
CA PRO A 71 -12.39 17.55 -5.10
C PRO A 71 -12.32 16.04 -4.84
N ALA A 72 -11.09 15.48 -4.64
CA ALA A 72 -10.90 14.08 -4.32
C ALA A 72 -11.55 13.69 -2.98
N ALA A 73 -11.32 14.50 -1.94
CA ALA A 73 -11.96 14.27 -0.64
C ALA A 73 -13.48 14.41 -0.70
N ALA A 74 -14.00 15.38 -1.45
CA ALA A 74 -15.45 15.57 -1.62
C ALA A 74 -16.08 14.34 -2.27
N HIS A 75 -15.46 13.80 -3.32
CA HIS A 75 -15.94 12.61 -4.01
C HIS A 75 -16.01 11.39 -3.08
N LEU A 76 -14.97 11.14 -2.29
CA LEU A 76 -14.91 9.96 -1.43
C LEU A 76 -15.79 10.09 -0.18
N LEU A 77 -15.92 11.30 0.39
CA LEU A 77 -16.74 11.57 1.57
C LEU A 77 -18.26 11.41 1.31
N ASP A 78 -18.70 11.37 0.07
CA ASP A 78 -20.09 11.08 -0.28
C ASP A 78 -20.52 9.67 0.16
N ASP A 79 -19.57 8.70 0.25
CA ASP A 79 -19.83 7.32 0.67
C ASP A 79 -19.48 7.04 2.15
N GLY A 80 -18.79 7.96 2.82
CA GLY A 80 -18.46 7.80 4.24
C GLY A 80 -17.14 8.44 4.65
N PRO A 81 -16.69 8.16 5.88
CA PRO A 81 -15.40 8.64 6.36
C PRO A 81 -14.25 8.13 5.50
N ILE A 82 -13.22 8.96 5.33
CA ILE A 82 -12.02 8.61 4.60
C ILE A 82 -10.80 8.62 5.53
N ARG A 83 -9.81 7.81 5.19
CA ARG A 83 -8.50 7.79 5.84
C ARG A 83 -7.48 8.48 4.96
N LEU A 84 -6.86 9.54 5.47
CA LEU A 84 -5.74 10.23 4.88
C LEU A 84 -4.45 9.53 5.30
N LYS A 85 -3.61 9.15 4.33
CA LYS A 85 -2.34 8.45 4.55
C LYS A 85 -1.22 9.16 3.79
N PRO A 86 -0.28 9.84 4.46
CA PRO A 86 0.92 10.35 3.79
C PRO A 86 1.72 9.19 3.17
N VAL A 87 2.17 9.34 1.92
CA VAL A 87 2.76 8.21 1.18
C VAL A 87 4.08 7.71 1.77
N HIS A 88 4.87 8.59 2.38
CA HIS A 88 6.16 8.25 3.00
C HIS A 88 6.04 7.82 4.47
N ALA A 89 4.86 7.92 5.09
CA ALA A 89 4.67 7.49 6.46
C ALA A 89 4.54 5.96 6.56
N CYS A 90 5.05 5.40 7.65
CA CYS A 90 5.02 3.97 7.94
C CYS A 90 4.46 3.70 9.34
N ALA A 91 4.09 2.45 9.61
CA ALA A 91 3.59 1.97 10.90
C ALA A 91 2.36 2.73 11.44
N GLY A 92 1.47 3.20 10.55
CA GLY A 92 0.27 3.95 10.92
C GLY A 92 0.48 5.43 11.26
N ARG A 93 1.71 5.91 11.31
CA ARG A 93 2.02 7.30 11.68
C ARG A 93 1.48 8.31 10.68
N GLY A 94 1.01 9.45 11.20
CA GLY A 94 0.50 10.55 10.38
C GLY A 94 -0.79 10.24 9.63
N GLN A 95 -1.45 9.12 9.89
CA GLN A 95 -2.77 8.83 9.34
C GLN A 95 -3.85 9.54 10.14
N GLU A 96 -4.89 10.00 9.44
CA GLU A 96 -6.02 10.68 10.05
C GLU A 96 -7.32 10.19 9.42
N VAL A 97 -8.35 10.00 10.26
CA VAL A 97 -9.71 9.72 9.77
C VAL A 97 -10.46 11.04 9.65
N ILE A 98 -11.01 11.28 8.47
CA ILE A 98 -11.70 12.51 8.10
C ILE A 98 -13.19 12.19 7.91
N HIS A 99 -14.03 12.84 8.70
CA HIS A 99 -15.48 12.58 8.73
C HIS A 99 -16.30 13.59 7.93
N SER A 100 -15.71 14.69 7.48
CA SER A 100 -16.42 15.74 6.76
C SER A 100 -15.50 16.60 5.91
N LEU A 101 -16.07 17.26 4.90
CA LEU A 101 -15.33 18.18 4.03
C LEU A 101 -14.76 19.38 4.81
N ASP A 102 -15.43 19.83 5.88
CA ASP A 102 -14.92 20.92 6.71
C ASP A 102 -13.73 20.49 7.56
N ALA A 103 -13.72 19.24 8.05
CA ALA A 103 -12.53 18.66 8.70
C ALA A 103 -11.37 18.55 7.71
N PHE A 104 -11.64 18.17 6.46
CA PHE A 104 -10.60 18.11 5.42
C PHE A 104 -10.05 19.49 5.06
N LYS A 105 -10.91 20.53 4.97
CA LYS A 105 -10.45 21.93 4.77
C LYS A 105 -9.51 22.39 5.90
N ALA A 106 -9.72 21.94 7.12
CA ALA A 106 -8.80 22.23 8.23
C ALA A 106 -7.41 21.56 8.02
N VAL A 107 -7.35 20.37 7.41
CA VAL A 107 -6.07 19.76 6.99
C VAL A 107 -5.38 20.63 5.93
N LEU A 108 -6.12 21.08 4.90
CA LEU A 108 -5.58 21.93 3.83
C LEU A 108 -5.09 23.32 4.34
N ALA A 109 -5.61 23.78 5.45
CA ALA A 109 -5.19 25.04 6.07
C ALA A 109 -3.92 24.95 6.92
N ARG A 110 -3.34 23.75 7.09
CA ARG A 110 -2.11 23.55 7.86
C ARG A 110 -0.90 24.15 7.15
N PRO A 111 0.12 24.64 7.87
CA PRO A 111 1.30 25.24 7.26
C PRO A 111 2.10 24.30 6.36
N ASP A 112 2.05 23.00 6.63
CA ASP A 112 2.75 21.93 5.91
C ASP A 112 1.90 21.27 4.81
N ALA A 113 0.64 21.68 4.64
CA ALA A 113 -0.28 21.05 3.69
C ALA A 113 0.29 21.00 2.26
N ALA A 114 0.87 22.09 1.78
CA ALA A 114 1.44 22.13 0.43
C ALA A 114 2.55 21.09 0.24
N GLN A 115 3.43 20.92 1.22
CA GLN A 115 4.49 19.90 1.17
C GLN A 115 3.88 18.51 1.25
N LEU A 116 2.95 18.27 2.17
CA LEU A 116 2.28 16.99 2.36
C LEU A 116 1.64 16.48 1.05
N PHE A 117 0.89 17.34 0.35
CA PHE A 117 0.24 16.95 -0.90
C PHE A 117 1.20 16.87 -2.08
N ASN A 118 2.26 17.68 -2.13
CA ASN A 118 3.30 17.55 -3.16
C ASN A 118 4.10 16.25 -3.01
N ASP A 119 4.33 15.79 -1.78
CA ASP A 119 4.97 14.50 -1.52
C ASP A 119 4.05 13.33 -1.88
N GLY A 120 2.75 13.56 -1.83
CA GLY A 120 1.68 12.62 -2.14
C GLY A 120 0.93 12.12 -0.91
N VAL A 121 -0.36 11.99 -1.09
CA VAL A 121 -1.31 11.50 -0.08
C VAL A 121 -2.22 10.46 -0.72
N VAL A 122 -2.50 9.39 0.00
CA VAL A 122 -3.61 8.49 -0.30
C VAL A 122 -4.81 8.91 0.55
N LEU A 123 -5.95 9.11 -0.11
CA LEU A 123 -7.26 9.22 0.49
C LEU A 123 -8.01 7.94 0.17
N GLU A 124 -8.43 7.18 1.16
CA GLU A 124 -9.17 5.93 0.93
C GLU A 124 -10.32 5.78 1.93
N GLN A 125 -11.26 4.92 1.60
CA GLN A 125 -12.35 4.53 2.49
C GLN A 125 -11.80 4.10 3.86
N ASP A 126 -12.38 4.63 4.95
CA ASP A 126 -12.03 4.18 6.29
C ASP A 126 -12.78 2.90 6.65
N LEU A 127 -12.07 1.98 7.31
CA LEU A 127 -12.63 0.73 7.80
C LEU A 127 -12.67 0.69 9.32
N ARG A 128 -13.67 -0.01 9.86
CA ARG A 128 -13.81 -0.34 11.27
C ARG A 128 -13.50 -1.83 11.49
N ASP A 129 -13.17 -2.17 12.74
CA ASP A 129 -12.90 -3.56 13.16
C ASP A 129 -11.84 -4.24 12.28
N VAL A 130 -10.76 -3.51 11.99
CA VAL A 130 -9.74 -3.90 11.01
C VAL A 130 -8.86 -5.01 11.55
N VAL A 131 -8.73 -6.08 10.77
CA VAL A 131 -7.66 -7.08 10.88
C VAL A 131 -6.70 -6.85 9.71
N THR A 132 -5.41 -6.81 9.99
CA THR A 132 -4.39 -6.66 8.93
C THR A 132 -3.59 -7.93 8.79
N HIS A 133 -3.50 -8.43 7.57
CA HIS A 133 -2.65 -9.56 7.19
C HIS A 133 -1.38 -9.05 6.50
N SER A 134 -0.22 -9.58 6.92
CA SER A 134 1.03 -9.44 6.17
C SER A 134 1.16 -10.62 5.23
N VAL A 135 1.29 -10.34 3.94
CA VAL A 135 1.51 -11.36 2.90
C VAL A 135 2.71 -10.94 2.06
N GLY A 136 3.58 -11.88 1.72
CA GLY A 136 4.73 -11.50 0.90
C GLY A 136 5.60 -12.66 0.47
N GLN A 137 6.65 -12.29 -0.28
CA GLN A 137 7.68 -13.21 -0.77
C GLN A 137 9.07 -12.66 -0.52
N SER A 138 10.01 -13.57 -0.35
CA SER A 138 11.44 -13.26 -0.25
C SER A 138 12.24 -14.16 -1.17
N PHE A 139 13.15 -13.55 -1.92
CA PHE A 139 14.07 -14.19 -2.87
C PHE A 139 15.48 -14.08 -2.29
N ILE A 140 16.11 -15.22 -2.00
CA ILE A 140 17.45 -15.28 -1.39
C ILE A 140 18.29 -16.27 -2.19
N GLY A 141 19.14 -15.79 -3.07
CA GLY A 141 19.83 -16.63 -4.04
C GLY A 141 18.80 -17.40 -4.90
N ASP A 142 18.93 -18.72 -4.94
CA ASP A 142 18.03 -19.61 -5.68
C ASP A 142 16.78 -20.04 -4.86
N HIS A 143 16.60 -19.49 -3.67
CA HIS A 143 15.49 -19.85 -2.79
C HIS A 143 14.39 -18.80 -2.81
N VAL A 144 13.15 -19.27 -2.87
CA VAL A 144 11.92 -18.47 -2.71
C VAL A 144 11.20 -18.90 -1.45
N PHE A 145 10.74 -17.95 -0.68
CA PHE A 145 9.88 -18.16 0.48
C PHE A 145 8.68 -17.25 0.38
N SER A 146 7.50 -17.82 0.51
CA SER A 146 6.26 -17.05 0.65
C SER A 146 5.76 -17.14 2.08
N TYR A 147 5.08 -16.09 2.53
CA TYR A 147 4.56 -16.02 3.88
C TYR A 147 3.22 -15.32 3.94
N CYS A 148 2.44 -15.68 4.94
CA CYS A 148 1.23 -14.99 5.34
C CYS A 148 1.11 -14.99 6.86
N GLY A 149 0.39 -14.02 7.40
CA GLY A 149 0.12 -13.97 8.83
C GLY A 149 -0.59 -12.70 9.26
N GLN A 150 -0.99 -12.65 10.52
CA GLN A 150 -1.72 -11.54 11.10
C GLN A 150 -0.78 -10.56 11.77
N GLN A 151 -1.06 -9.26 11.60
CA GLN A 151 -0.39 -8.19 12.35
C GLN A 151 -1.05 -7.94 13.69
N TYR A 152 -0.23 -7.55 14.66
CA TYR A 152 -0.69 -7.11 15.98
C TYR A 152 -0.27 -5.67 16.21
N LEU A 153 -1.14 -4.94 16.90
CA LEU A 153 -0.85 -3.58 17.35
C LEU A 153 -0.31 -3.61 18.77
N THR A 154 0.50 -2.61 19.08
CA THR A 154 0.98 -2.31 20.44
C THR A 154 0.87 -0.80 20.68
N GLU A 155 1.04 -0.38 21.91
CA GLU A 155 1.16 1.04 22.25
C GLU A 155 2.64 1.45 22.23
N ASP A 156 2.94 2.61 21.65
CA ASP A 156 4.26 3.22 21.74
C ASP A 156 4.45 3.98 23.07
N GLY A 157 5.64 4.59 23.25
CA GLY A 157 5.94 5.35 24.46
C GLY A 157 5.09 6.62 24.67
N GLN A 158 4.21 6.97 23.73
CA GLN A 158 3.27 8.09 23.80
C GLN A 158 1.83 7.62 23.95
N GLY A 159 1.59 6.28 23.99
CA GLY A 159 0.26 5.68 24.08
C GLY A 159 -0.46 5.58 22.74
N GLU A 160 0.25 5.81 21.61
CA GLU A 160 -0.32 5.67 20.29
C GLU A 160 -0.26 4.21 19.82
N SER A 161 -1.34 3.76 19.17
CA SER A 161 -1.42 2.42 18.60
C SER A 161 -0.54 2.33 17.35
N VAL A 162 0.47 1.46 17.39
CA VAL A 162 1.44 1.25 16.32
C VAL A 162 1.60 -0.24 16.02
N TYR A 163 2.22 -0.57 14.89
CA TYR A 163 2.57 -1.94 14.56
C TYR A 163 3.49 -2.55 15.62
N GLY A 164 3.07 -3.67 16.20
CA GLY A 164 3.76 -4.39 17.26
C GLY A 164 4.48 -5.66 16.82
N GLY A 165 4.12 -6.20 15.67
CA GLY A 165 4.68 -7.45 15.13
C GLY A 165 3.68 -8.23 14.30
N SER A 166 4.13 -9.35 13.74
CA SER A 166 3.28 -10.30 13.00
C SER A 166 3.64 -11.73 13.35
N ASP A 167 2.63 -12.59 13.46
CA ASP A 167 2.83 -14.03 13.45
C ASP A 167 2.78 -14.50 12.00
N LEU A 168 3.89 -15.05 11.50
CA LEU A 168 4.02 -15.46 10.12
C LEU A 168 4.12 -16.96 9.97
N LEU A 169 3.31 -17.53 9.09
CA LEU A 169 3.50 -18.82 8.48
C LEU A 169 4.39 -18.65 7.25
N VAL A 170 5.56 -19.28 7.23
CA VAL A 170 6.52 -19.20 6.14
C VAL A 170 6.63 -20.55 5.45
N VAL A 171 6.53 -20.57 4.13
CA VAL A 171 6.56 -21.76 3.28
C VAL A 171 7.66 -21.60 2.24
N PRO A 172 8.53 -22.59 2.01
CA PRO A 172 9.40 -22.60 0.84
C PRO A 172 8.55 -22.68 -0.43
N GLY A 173 8.83 -21.81 -1.40
CA GLY A 173 8.11 -21.74 -2.67
C GLY A 173 7.34 -20.43 -2.86
N TYR A 174 6.42 -20.44 -3.82
CA TYR A 174 5.63 -19.30 -4.27
C TYR A 174 4.29 -19.19 -3.50
N TYR A 175 3.45 -18.21 -3.85
CA TYR A 175 2.12 -18.04 -3.24
C TYR A 175 1.24 -19.27 -3.42
N GLU A 176 1.37 -19.98 -4.53
CA GLU A 176 0.63 -21.21 -4.82
C GLU A 176 0.91 -22.30 -3.77
N ASP A 177 2.16 -22.42 -3.32
CA ASP A 177 2.54 -23.40 -2.28
C ASP A 177 1.90 -23.07 -0.92
N VAL A 178 1.73 -21.77 -0.61
CA VAL A 178 0.99 -21.35 0.59
C VAL A 178 -0.50 -21.66 0.45
N LEU A 179 -1.08 -21.42 -0.74
CA LEU A 179 -2.50 -21.64 -1.01
C LEU A 179 -2.90 -23.15 -1.02
N GLU A 180 -1.93 -24.08 -1.15
CA GLU A 180 -2.18 -25.52 -0.98
C GLU A 180 -2.47 -25.90 0.47
N LEU A 181 -2.13 -25.06 1.43
CA LEU A 181 -2.39 -25.32 2.84
C LEU A 181 -3.87 -25.13 3.20
N ASN A 182 -4.30 -25.77 4.28
CA ASN A 182 -5.63 -25.55 4.83
C ASN A 182 -5.65 -24.23 5.64
N LEU A 183 -5.92 -23.13 4.95
CA LEU A 183 -5.97 -21.78 5.50
C LEU A 183 -7.41 -21.31 5.73
N PRO A 184 -7.65 -20.43 6.71
CA PRO A 184 -8.91 -19.68 6.83
C PRO A 184 -9.21 -18.88 5.56
N ASP A 185 -10.49 -18.64 5.27
CA ASP A 185 -10.93 -17.99 4.05
C ASP A 185 -10.43 -16.53 3.95
N ASP A 186 -10.38 -15.82 5.06
CA ASP A 186 -9.85 -14.45 5.15
C ASP A 186 -8.36 -14.37 4.81
N VAL A 187 -7.56 -15.33 5.30
CA VAL A 187 -6.13 -15.45 4.99
C VAL A 187 -5.93 -15.81 3.52
N ARG A 188 -6.73 -16.74 3.00
CA ARG A 188 -6.70 -17.12 1.57
C ARG A 188 -6.98 -15.92 0.68
N LEU A 189 -8.05 -15.17 0.99
CA LEU A 189 -8.40 -13.95 0.26
C LEU A 189 -7.25 -12.94 0.27
N ALA A 190 -6.60 -12.73 1.44
CA ALA A 190 -5.48 -11.80 1.54
C ALA A 190 -4.29 -12.22 0.64
N ILE A 191 -3.99 -13.53 0.53
CA ILE A 191 -2.93 -14.04 -0.35
C ILE A 191 -3.29 -13.81 -1.83
N GLU A 192 -4.52 -14.11 -2.23
CA GLU A 192 -5.00 -13.91 -3.59
C GLU A 192 -4.95 -12.44 -4.01
N GLN A 193 -5.32 -11.53 -3.11
CA GLN A 193 -5.23 -10.08 -3.35
C GLN A 193 -3.78 -9.61 -3.47
N ALA A 194 -2.89 -10.08 -2.59
CA ALA A 194 -1.47 -9.77 -2.66
C ALA A 194 -0.84 -10.25 -3.99
N GLN A 195 -1.21 -11.44 -4.45
CA GLN A 195 -0.73 -12.01 -5.71
C GLN A 195 -1.16 -11.18 -6.93
N ILE A 196 -2.42 -10.70 -6.94
CA ILE A 196 -2.91 -9.82 -8.00
C ILE A 196 -2.13 -8.50 -7.99
N PHE A 197 -1.91 -7.91 -6.82
CA PHE A 197 -1.18 -6.66 -6.67
C PHE A 197 0.29 -6.81 -7.10
N ASP A 198 0.94 -7.91 -6.71
CA ASP A 198 2.33 -8.23 -7.06
C ASP A 198 2.51 -8.40 -8.57
N THR A 199 1.63 -9.18 -9.20
CA THR A 199 1.63 -9.39 -10.65
C THR A 199 1.43 -8.07 -11.41
N ALA A 200 0.49 -7.23 -10.94
CA ALA A 200 0.24 -5.93 -11.55
C ALA A 200 1.46 -5.00 -11.44
N ALA A 201 2.23 -5.08 -10.34
CA ALA A 201 3.44 -4.29 -10.17
C ALA A 201 4.53 -4.70 -11.17
N ASP A 202 4.76 -5.99 -11.38
CA ASP A 202 5.72 -6.49 -12.36
C ASP A 202 5.36 -6.10 -13.80
N GLU A 203 4.06 -6.10 -14.13
CA GLU A 203 3.60 -5.76 -15.48
C GLU A 203 3.61 -4.24 -15.76
N ALA A 204 3.24 -3.43 -14.77
CA ALA A 204 3.14 -1.99 -14.94
C ALA A 204 4.49 -1.25 -14.78
N TYR A 205 5.43 -1.85 -14.06
CA TYR A 205 6.74 -1.27 -13.75
C TYR A 205 7.88 -2.23 -14.13
N PRO A 206 8.22 -2.37 -15.42
CA PRO A 206 9.18 -3.39 -15.91
C PRO A 206 10.59 -3.29 -15.31
N GLY A 207 10.97 -2.14 -14.73
CA GLY A 207 12.24 -1.95 -14.04
C GLY A 207 12.20 -2.30 -12.55
N PHE A 208 11.03 -2.64 -12.02
CA PHE A 208 10.85 -2.96 -10.61
C PHE A 208 11.53 -4.28 -10.24
N TYR A 209 12.32 -4.24 -9.18
CA TYR A 209 12.85 -5.43 -8.54
C TYR A 209 12.85 -5.26 -7.02
N ALA A 210 12.47 -6.29 -6.30
CA ALA A 210 12.64 -6.36 -4.86
C ALA A 210 12.92 -7.81 -4.43
N SER A 211 13.98 -8.03 -3.64
CA SER A 211 14.31 -9.33 -3.06
C SER A 211 13.35 -9.73 -1.94
N ARG A 212 12.59 -8.78 -1.42
CA ARG A 212 11.48 -9.01 -0.49
C ARG A 212 10.35 -8.05 -0.82
N ARG A 213 9.16 -8.62 -0.99
CA ARG A 213 7.91 -7.89 -1.19
C ARG A 213 6.97 -8.21 -0.03
N ASN A 214 6.35 -7.20 0.54
CA ASN A 214 5.38 -7.34 1.62
C ASN A 214 4.18 -6.45 1.35
N TYR A 215 3.01 -7.02 1.46
CA TYR A 215 1.71 -6.38 1.30
C TYR A 215 0.95 -6.47 2.62
N ASP A 216 0.41 -5.34 3.06
CA ASP A 216 -0.43 -5.26 4.24
C ASP A 216 -1.88 -5.16 3.78
N ILE A 217 -2.62 -6.27 3.90
CA ILE A 217 -4.01 -6.38 3.48
C ILE A 217 -4.90 -6.12 4.70
N ALA A 218 -5.63 -5.01 4.66
CA ALA A 218 -6.58 -4.64 5.68
C ALA A 218 -7.96 -5.22 5.34
N GLN A 219 -8.57 -5.96 6.26
CA GLN A 219 -9.93 -6.46 6.16
C GLN A 219 -10.76 -5.87 7.30
N GLY A 220 -11.95 -5.37 6.99
CA GLY A 220 -12.79 -4.72 7.99
C GLY A 220 -14.19 -4.41 7.46
N LEU A 221 -14.90 -3.53 8.14
CA LEU A 221 -16.24 -3.10 7.79
C LEU A 221 -16.25 -1.65 7.32
N ASP A 222 -16.89 -1.38 6.20
CA ASP A 222 -17.10 -0.01 5.70
C ASP A 222 -18.12 0.77 6.56
N SER A 223 -18.43 2.01 6.18
CA SER A 223 -19.41 2.88 6.83
C SER A 223 -20.82 2.28 6.87
N HIS A 224 -21.15 1.39 5.94
CA HIS A 224 -22.43 0.69 5.81
C HIS A 224 -22.45 -0.68 6.49
N GLY A 225 -21.35 -1.09 7.14
CA GLY A 225 -21.21 -2.39 7.79
C GLY A 225 -20.99 -3.55 6.80
N GLN A 226 -20.56 -3.26 5.57
CA GLN A 226 -20.25 -4.29 4.59
C GLN A 226 -18.77 -4.68 4.71
N PRO A 227 -18.44 -5.98 4.63
CA PRO A 227 -17.06 -6.43 4.59
C PRO A 227 -16.31 -5.86 3.38
N ARG A 228 -15.09 -5.37 3.63
CA ARG A 228 -14.14 -4.84 2.63
C ARG A 228 -12.75 -5.37 2.91
N SER A 229 -11.98 -5.40 1.83
CA SER A 229 -10.58 -5.81 1.89
C SER A 229 -9.78 -5.16 0.76
#